data_f00ec7e96b4b0ae58a45993dca755102
#
_entry.id   f00ec7e96b4b0ae58a45993dca755102
#
_cell.length_a   1.000
_cell.length_b   1.000
_cell.length_c   1.000
_cell.angle_alpha   90.00
_cell.angle_beta   90.00
_cell.angle_gamma   90.00
#
_symmetry.space_group_name_H-M   'P 1'
#
loop_
_entity.id
_entity.type
_entity.pdbx_description
1 polymer ?
#
loop_
_entity_poly.entity_id
_entity_poly.type
_entity_poly.pdbx_seq_one_letter_code
_entity_poly.pdbx_strand_id
1 'polypeptide(L)'
;MDTPCILILMEAHYRYNNQNNLITSLYFCKVVIHLNHLESELNEKTRLRGYDFYCEGRVKSVFNINGIEWMAIVQGYDDHVVQLKRHNDSITYWECNCNDTEDPCKHVAAVLFYIKKEGNKLVKLDTTGYEEIKEHLSYLPPHVLRYLILKYAAENSQFRKFLNGFFNIEKK
;
A
#
# COMPACT_ATOMS: atom_id res chain seq x y z
N MET A 1 -1.15 25.30 -23.66
CA MET A 1 0.23 24.91 -23.31
C MET A 1 0.15 23.47 -22.85
N ASP A 2 0.52 22.60 -23.77
CA ASP A 2 0.23 21.17 -23.71
C ASP A 2 1.22 20.47 -22.79
N THR A 3 0.69 19.79 -21.77
CA THR A 3 1.48 18.94 -20.88
C THR A 3 1.79 17.64 -21.63
N PRO A 4 3.06 17.25 -21.80
CA PRO A 4 3.38 16.02 -22.52
C PRO A 4 3.01 14.79 -21.67
N CYS A 5 2.09 13.98 -22.19
CA CYS A 5 1.88 12.61 -21.73
C CYS A 5 3.15 11.80 -21.95
N ILE A 6 3.89 11.50 -20.90
CA ILE A 6 5.01 10.55 -20.97
C ILE A 6 4.42 9.16 -21.09
N LEU A 7 4.53 8.57 -22.28
CA LEU A 7 4.18 7.17 -22.55
C LEU A 7 5.19 6.27 -21.81
N ILE A 8 4.85 5.79 -20.65
CA ILE A 8 5.58 4.67 -20.01
C ILE A 8 4.91 3.39 -20.49
N LEU A 9 5.62 2.63 -21.30
CA LEU A 9 5.24 1.27 -21.69
C LEU A 9 5.13 0.41 -20.42
N MET A 10 3.93 0.00 -20.06
CA MET A 10 3.68 -0.91 -18.96
C MET A 10 3.22 -2.27 -19.50
N GLU A 11 3.92 -3.31 -19.07
CA GLU A 11 3.55 -4.70 -19.30
C GLU A 11 2.12 -4.98 -18.80
N ALA A 12 1.31 -5.52 -19.69
CA ALA A 12 -0.05 -5.91 -19.42
C ALA A 12 -0.06 -7.18 -18.55
N HIS A 13 -0.50 -7.09 -17.31
CA HIS A 13 -0.85 -8.27 -16.54
C HIS A 13 -2.22 -8.78 -17.01
N TYR A 14 -2.19 -9.86 -17.79
CA TYR A 14 -3.38 -10.60 -18.19
C TYR A 14 -4.00 -11.29 -16.96
N ARG A 15 -5.18 -10.84 -16.54
CA ARG A 15 -6.08 -11.70 -15.76
C ARG A 15 -6.97 -12.45 -16.74
N TYR A 16 -6.77 -13.75 -16.81
CA TYR A 16 -7.62 -14.65 -17.60
C TYR A 16 -8.93 -14.84 -16.85
N ASN A 17 -10.02 -14.30 -17.34
CA ASN A 17 -11.36 -14.62 -16.87
C ASN A 17 -12.07 -15.42 -17.96
N ASN A 18 -12.50 -16.63 -17.60
CA ASN A 18 -12.99 -17.68 -18.47
C ASN A 18 -14.45 -17.40 -18.91
N GLN A 19 -14.70 -16.30 -19.60
CA GLN A 19 -15.91 -16.08 -20.40
C GLN A 19 -15.57 -15.15 -21.57
N ASN A 20 -15.85 -15.66 -22.80
CA ASN A 20 -15.63 -15.01 -24.08
C ASN A 20 -16.32 -13.63 -24.17
N ASN A 21 -15.66 -12.58 -23.76
CA ASN A 21 -15.97 -11.21 -24.17
C ASN A 21 -14.65 -10.44 -24.28
N LEU A 22 -14.38 -9.98 -25.51
CA LEU A 22 -13.32 -9.01 -25.79
C LEU A 22 -13.64 -7.73 -25.00
N ILE A 23 -13.03 -7.57 -23.84
CA ILE A 23 -13.03 -6.29 -23.13
C ILE A 23 -11.98 -5.43 -23.82
N THR A 24 -12.44 -4.49 -24.62
CA THR A 24 -11.63 -3.36 -25.09
C THR A 24 -10.92 -2.74 -23.91
N SER A 25 -9.58 -2.83 -23.91
CA SER A 25 -8.71 -2.19 -22.92
C SER A 25 -8.95 -0.68 -22.99
N LEU A 26 -9.80 -0.19 -22.10
CA LEU A 26 -9.82 1.24 -21.78
C LEU A 26 -8.46 1.57 -21.15
N TYR A 27 -7.65 2.34 -21.82
CA TYR A 27 -6.44 2.92 -21.26
C TYR A 27 -6.83 3.82 -20.08
N PHE A 28 -6.85 3.25 -18.88
CA PHE A 28 -6.90 4.03 -17.67
C PHE A 28 -5.59 4.82 -17.60
N CYS A 29 -5.67 6.12 -17.80
CA CYS A 29 -4.57 7.04 -17.50
C CYS A 29 -4.32 6.89 -16.00
N LYS A 30 -3.30 6.11 -15.63
CA LYS A 30 -2.99 5.84 -14.24
C LYS A 30 -2.47 7.13 -13.63
N VAL A 31 -3.21 7.71 -12.74
CA VAL A 31 -2.79 8.92 -12.01
C VAL A 31 -1.49 8.57 -11.28
N VAL A 32 -0.44 9.33 -11.54
CA VAL A 32 0.85 9.24 -10.83
C VAL A 32 0.90 10.41 -9.86
N ILE A 33 1.27 10.17 -8.62
CA ILE A 33 1.42 11.22 -7.61
C ILE A 33 2.92 11.46 -7.38
N HIS A 34 3.36 12.70 -7.57
CA HIS A 34 4.74 13.11 -7.31
C HIS A 34 4.87 13.63 -5.89
N LEU A 35 5.74 13.03 -5.08
CA LEU A 35 5.92 13.41 -3.67
C LEU A 35 6.33 14.88 -3.52
N ASN A 36 7.10 15.41 -4.47
CA ASN A 36 7.52 16.82 -4.47
C ASN A 36 6.34 17.78 -4.72
N HIS A 37 5.30 17.33 -5.39
CA HIS A 37 4.10 18.11 -5.74
C HIS A 37 2.84 17.60 -5.02
N LEU A 38 3.01 16.81 -3.96
CA LEU A 38 1.94 16.12 -3.24
C LEU A 38 0.76 17.02 -2.88
N GLU A 39 1.05 18.23 -2.40
CA GLU A 39 0.02 19.17 -1.94
C GLU A 39 -0.86 19.70 -3.08
N SER A 40 -0.35 19.76 -4.29
CA SER A 40 -1.10 20.22 -5.47
C SER A 40 -1.77 19.09 -6.24
N GLU A 41 -1.30 17.85 -6.07
CA GLU A 41 -1.82 16.68 -6.80
C GLU A 41 -2.96 15.96 -6.05
N LEU A 42 -3.08 16.18 -4.75
CA LEU A 42 -4.22 15.68 -3.96
C LEU A 42 -5.37 16.68 -4.00
N ASN A 43 -6.61 16.17 -4.09
CA ASN A 43 -7.77 17.02 -3.87
C ASN A 43 -7.76 17.61 -2.45
N GLU A 44 -8.34 18.79 -2.27
CA GLU A 44 -8.26 19.56 -1.03
C GLU A 44 -8.76 18.76 0.19
N LYS A 45 -9.89 18.08 0.05
CA LYS A 45 -10.49 17.29 1.12
C LYS A 45 -9.58 16.15 1.59
N THR A 46 -9.04 15.38 0.65
CA THR A 46 -8.10 14.28 0.95
C THR A 46 -6.79 14.81 1.52
N ARG A 47 -6.29 15.91 0.96
CA ARG A 47 -5.06 16.56 1.41
C ARG A 47 -5.16 16.99 2.86
N LEU A 48 -6.21 17.73 3.23
CA LEU A 48 -6.41 18.21 4.60
C LEU A 48 -6.56 17.05 5.59
N ARG A 49 -7.48 16.12 5.31
CA ARG A 49 -7.72 14.96 6.18
C ARG A 49 -6.49 14.05 6.31
N GLY A 50 -5.74 13.86 5.22
CA GLY A 50 -4.53 13.05 5.23
C GLY A 50 -3.41 13.73 6.02
N TYR A 51 -3.26 15.05 5.89
CA TYR A 51 -2.29 15.81 6.65
C TYR A 51 -2.61 15.80 8.15
N ASP A 52 -3.88 15.96 8.54
CA ASP A 52 -4.32 15.84 9.94
C ASP A 52 -3.97 14.46 10.52
N PHE A 53 -4.25 13.38 9.80
CA PHE A 53 -3.89 12.02 10.21
C PHE A 53 -2.39 11.83 10.39
N TYR A 54 -1.57 12.44 9.53
CA TYR A 54 -0.12 12.44 9.70
C TYR A 54 0.29 13.20 10.95
N CYS A 55 -0.21 14.44 11.16
CA CYS A 55 0.12 15.28 12.30
C CYS A 55 -0.32 14.67 13.65
N GLU A 56 -1.45 13.96 13.67
CA GLU A 56 -1.94 13.22 14.83
C GLU A 56 -1.14 11.94 15.13
N GLY A 57 -0.12 11.61 14.32
CA GLY A 57 0.70 10.41 14.51
C GLY A 57 -0.06 9.12 14.27
N ARG A 58 -1.10 9.13 13.43
CA ARG A 58 -1.90 7.95 13.11
C ARG A 58 -1.21 6.97 12.18
N VAL A 59 -0.14 7.36 11.49
CA VAL A 59 0.71 6.45 10.73
C VAL A 59 1.60 5.70 11.72
N LYS A 60 1.23 4.46 12.06
CA LYS A 60 1.86 3.66 13.12
C LYS A 60 3.16 3.01 12.67
N SER A 61 3.21 2.57 11.43
CA SER A 61 4.38 1.92 10.85
C SER A 61 4.40 2.10 9.35
N VAL A 62 5.61 2.24 8.81
CA VAL A 62 5.86 2.26 7.36
C VAL A 62 7.06 1.37 7.10
N PHE A 63 6.88 0.40 6.21
CA PHE A 63 7.89 -0.57 5.81
C PHE A 63 8.22 -0.37 4.34
N ASN A 64 9.50 -0.20 4.07
CA ASN A 64 10.02 -0.27 2.72
C ASN A 64 10.47 -1.72 2.48
N ILE A 65 9.79 -2.44 1.60
CA ILE A 65 10.01 -3.88 1.41
C ILE A 65 11.25 -4.12 0.53
N ASN A 66 11.32 -3.46 -0.64
CA ASN A 66 12.39 -3.71 -1.62
C ASN A 66 12.87 -2.42 -2.34
N GLY A 67 12.64 -1.26 -1.74
CA GLY A 67 12.95 0.04 -2.35
C GLY A 67 11.82 0.58 -3.24
N ILE A 68 10.99 -0.29 -3.77
CA ILE A 68 9.86 0.03 -4.66
C ILE A 68 8.53 -0.16 -3.96
N GLU A 69 8.33 -1.29 -3.28
CA GLU A 69 7.10 -1.64 -2.59
C GLU A 69 7.13 -1.18 -1.14
N TRP A 70 6.07 -0.50 -0.74
CA TRP A 70 5.90 0.07 0.59
C TRP A 70 4.59 -0.39 1.19
N MET A 71 4.60 -0.66 2.47
CA MET A 71 3.42 -1.02 3.23
C MET A 71 3.36 -0.18 4.50
N ALA A 72 2.17 0.28 4.87
CA ALA A 72 1.97 1.08 6.06
C ALA A 72 0.72 0.66 6.82
N ILE A 73 0.72 0.90 8.14
CA ILE A 73 -0.45 0.75 9.00
C ILE A 73 -0.86 2.13 9.48
N VAL A 74 -2.10 2.48 9.23
CA VAL A 74 -2.70 3.76 9.61
C VAL A 74 -3.87 3.52 10.55
N GLN A 75 -3.83 4.11 11.72
CA GLN A 75 -4.89 4.04 12.73
C GLN A 75 -6.08 4.91 12.30
N GLY A 76 -7.24 4.26 12.09
CA GLY A 76 -8.54 4.89 11.92
C GLY A 76 -9.45 4.58 13.11
N TYR A 77 -10.71 4.29 12.86
CA TYR A 77 -11.58 3.56 13.79
C TYR A 77 -11.02 2.13 13.97
N ASP A 78 -10.70 1.51 12.84
CA ASP A 78 -9.92 0.28 12.73
C ASP A 78 -8.56 0.59 12.10
N ASP A 79 -7.59 -0.30 12.26
CA ASP A 79 -6.31 -0.16 11.59
C ASP A 79 -6.45 -0.49 10.10
N HIS A 80 -5.92 0.41 9.27
CA HIS A 80 -5.94 0.27 7.82
C HIS A 80 -4.55 -0.04 7.28
N VAL A 81 -4.49 -0.96 6.32
CA VAL A 81 -3.27 -1.28 5.59
C VAL A 81 -3.26 -0.52 4.28
N VAL A 82 -2.17 0.21 4.06
CA VAL A 82 -1.90 0.93 2.82
C VAL A 82 -0.72 0.27 2.13
N GLN A 83 -0.89 -0.06 0.86
CA GLN A 83 0.19 -0.52 -0.03
C GLN A 83 0.49 0.56 -1.06
N LEU A 84 1.78 0.76 -1.34
CA LEU A 84 2.24 1.72 -2.33
C LEU A 84 3.34 1.10 -3.20
N LYS A 85 3.42 1.54 -4.47
CA LYS A 85 4.62 1.36 -5.30
C LYS A 85 5.20 2.72 -5.63
N ARG A 86 6.48 2.87 -5.31
CA ARG A 86 7.23 4.11 -5.51
C ARG A 86 8.39 3.87 -6.47
N HIS A 87 8.51 4.74 -7.47
CA HIS A 87 9.67 4.84 -8.33
C HIS A 87 10.25 6.25 -8.22
N ASN A 88 11.43 6.38 -7.61
CA ASN A 88 12.04 7.67 -7.28
C ASN A 88 11.08 8.51 -6.44
N ASP A 89 10.66 9.67 -6.93
CA ASP A 89 9.72 10.57 -6.25
C ASP A 89 8.27 10.41 -6.71
N SER A 90 7.98 9.36 -7.50
CA SER A 90 6.67 9.11 -8.06
C SER A 90 6.01 7.89 -7.43
N ILE A 91 4.76 8.04 -7.01
CA ILE A 91 3.89 6.94 -6.56
C ILE A 91 3.07 6.51 -7.76
N THR A 92 3.28 5.28 -8.20
CA THR A 92 2.65 4.70 -9.40
C THR A 92 1.51 3.74 -9.07
N TYR A 93 1.37 3.37 -7.82
CA TYR A 93 0.31 2.49 -7.33
C TYR A 93 0.04 2.76 -5.86
N TRP A 94 -1.24 2.68 -5.48
CA TRP A 94 -1.68 2.66 -4.08
C TRP A 94 -2.94 1.82 -3.93
N GLU A 95 -3.11 1.25 -2.75
CA GLU A 95 -4.29 0.53 -2.33
C GLU A 95 -4.47 0.71 -0.81
N CYS A 96 -5.72 0.78 -0.37
CA CYS A 96 -6.08 0.82 1.04
C CYS A 96 -7.32 -0.05 1.26
N ASN A 97 -7.33 -0.81 2.35
CA ASN A 97 -8.48 -1.66 2.72
C ASN A 97 -9.65 -0.90 3.36
N CYS A 98 -9.64 0.44 3.33
CA CYS A 98 -10.75 1.24 3.86
C CYS A 98 -11.93 1.35 2.88
N ASN A 99 -13.10 1.75 3.42
CA ASN A 99 -14.32 1.98 2.63
C ASN A 99 -14.50 3.45 2.21
N ASP A 100 -13.42 4.27 2.22
CA ASP A 100 -13.49 5.66 1.76
C ASP A 100 -13.74 5.68 0.23
N THR A 101 -14.60 6.57 -0.22
CA THR A 101 -14.94 6.73 -1.64
C THR A 101 -13.95 7.62 -2.40
N GLU A 102 -13.09 8.33 -1.66
CA GLU A 102 -12.05 9.18 -2.26
C GLU A 102 -10.85 8.33 -2.69
N ASP A 103 -10.29 8.61 -3.87
CA ASP A 103 -9.10 7.96 -4.38
C ASP A 103 -8.07 9.01 -4.85
N PRO A 104 -6.90 9.11 -4.20
CA PRO A 104 -6.52 8.38 -3.00
C PRO A 104 -7.32 8.80 -1.75
N CYS A 105 -7.52 7.84 -0.83
CA CYS A 105 -8.20 8.12 0.44
C CYS A 105 -7.28 8.86 1.44
N LYS A 106 -7.86 9.36 2.54
CA LYS A 106 -7.10 10.03 3.61
C LYS A 106 -5.96 9.20 4.21
N HIS A 107 -6.12 7.87 4.28
CA HIS A 107 -5.09 6.98 4.84
C HIS A 107 -3.88 6.90 3.90
N VAL A 108 -4.12 6.78 2.60
CA VAL A 108 -3.06 6.86 1.57
C VAL A 108 -2.37 8.22 1.66
N ALA A 109 -3.13 9.31 1.68
CA ALA A 109 -2.58 10.66 1.78
C ALA A 109 -1.71 10.84 3.04
N ALA A 110 -2.13 10.31 4.20
CA ALA A 110 -1.35 10.35 5.44
C ALA A 110 0.01 9.64 5.28
N VAL A 111 0.03 8.48 4.64
CA VAL A 111 1.27 7.73 4.38
C VAL A 111 2.17 8.50 3.40
N LEU A 112 1.60 9.15 2.38
CA LEU A 112 2.37 9.96 1.44
C LEU A 112 3.04 11.16 2.14
N PHE A 113 2.32 11.84 3.05
CA PHE A 113 2.91 12.90 3.88
C PHE A 113 4.02 12.36 4.79
N TYR A 114 3.80 11.20 5.40
CA TYR A 114 4.81 10.54 6.24
C TYR A 114 6.08 10.24 5.43
N ILE A 115 5.95 9.61 4.26
CA ILE A 115 7.09 9.29 3.39
C ILE A 115 7.80 10.56 2.94
N LYS A 116 7.07 11.61 2.56
CA LYS A 116 7.65 12.89 2.13
C LYS A 116 8.47 13.56 3.26
N LYS A 117 7.98 13.52 4.50
CA LYS A 117 8.61 14.21 5.64
C LYS A 117 9.67 13.36 6.35
N GLU A 118 9.41 12.06 6.51
CA GLU A 118 10.24 11.16 7.33
C GLU A 118 10.99 10.10 6.50
N GLY A 119 10.83 10.10 5.18
CA GLY A 119 11.31 9.02 4.29
C GLY A 119 12.80 8.69 4.44
N ASN A 120 13.63 9.64 4.84
CA ASN A 120 15.06 9.40 5.08
C ASN A 120 15.35 8.67 6.39
N LYS A 121 14.38 8.60 7.31
CA LYS A 121 14.48 7.94 8.61
C LYS A 121 13.92 6.53 8.60
N LEU A 122 13.29 6.11 7.48
CA LEU A 122 12.66 4.81 7.39
C LEU A 122 13.70 3.70 7.38
N VAL A 123 13.53 2.75 8.27
CA VAL A 123 14.34 1.53 8.31
C VAL A 123 14.00 0.70 7.09
N LYS A 124 14.99 0.45 6.23
CA LYS A 124 14.85 -0.56 5.20
C LYS A 124 14.80 -1.92 5.89
N LEU A 125 13.76 -2.70 5.59
CA LEU A 125 13.75 -4.10 5.98
C LEU A 125 14.89 -4.82 5.25
N ASP A 126 15.55 -5.76 5.93
CA ASP A 126 16.42 -6.71 5.25
C ASP A 126 15.51 -7.58 4.35
N THR A 127 15.64 -7.36 3.06
CA THR A 127 14.83 -8.06 2.05
C THR A 127 15.65 -9.15 1.34
N THR A 128 16.78 -9.53 1.90
CA THR A 128 17.59 -10.65 1.38
C THR A 128 16.70 -11.90 1.26
N GLY A 129 16.55 -12.43 0.05
CA GLY A 129 15.67 -13.56 -0.24
C GLY A 129 14.17 -13.23 -0.32
N TYR A 130 13.77 -11.96 -0.20
CA TYR A 130 12.33 -11.57 -0.22
C TYR A 130 11.64 -11.96 -1.52
N GLU A 131 12.25 -11.70 -2.67
CA GLU A 131 11.63 -12.01 -3.97
C GLU A 131 11.47 -13.53 -4.17
N GLU A 132 12.45 -14.33 -3.72
CA GLU A 132 12.35 -15.79 -3.76
C GLU A 132 11.22 -16.29 -2.84
N ILE A 133 11.12 -15.75 -1.62
CA ILE A 133 10.03 -16.07 -0.69
C ILE A 133 8.68 -15.66 -1.27
N LYS A 134 8.58 -14.46 -1.84
CA LYS A 134 7.36 -13.93 -2.47
C LYS A 134 6.89 -14.83 -3.61
N GLU A 135 7.81 -15.26 -4.46
CA GLU A 135 7.53 -16.19 -5.54
C GLU A 135 6.96 -17.51 -5.00
N HIS A 136 7.65 -18.13 -4.05
CA HIS A 136 7.19 -19.38 -3.42
C HIS A 136 5.83 -19.24 -2.74
N LEU A 137 5.59 -18.13 -2.02
CA LEU A 137 4.30 -17.86 -1.37
C LEU A 137 3.16 -17.72 -2.38
N SER A 138 3.43 -17.20 -3.59
CA SER A 138 2.40 -17.01 -4.63
C SER A 138 1.81 -18.31 -5.15
N TYR A 139 2.56 -19.43 -5.07
CA TYR A 139 2.13 -20.76 -5.49
C TYR A 139 1.49 -21.58 -4.37
N LEU A 140 1.53 -21.10 -3.12
CA LEU A 140 0.97 -21.86 -2.00
C LEU A 140 -0.55 -21.80 -1.96
N PRO A 141 -1.23 -22.94 -1.75
CA PRO A 141 -2.65 -22.96 -1.51
C PRO A 141 -3.04 -22.13 -0.27
N PRO A 142 -4.23 -21.48 -0.27
CA PRO A 142 -4.65 -20.61 0.83
C PRO A 142 -4.66 -21.28 2.21
N HIS A 143 -4.94 -22.58 2.29
CA HIS A 143 -4.93 -23.31 3.57
C HIS A 143 -3.51 -23.48 4.13
N VAL A 144 -2.51 -23.63 3.26
CA VAL A 144 -1.10 -23.71 3.67
C VAL A 144 -0.62 -22.33 4.18
N LEU A 145 -0.98 -21.25 3.47
CA LEU A 145 -0.68 -19.88 3.94
C LEU A 145 -1.30 -19.60 5.30
N ARG A 146 -2.57 -19.98 5.52
CA ARG A 146 -3.21 -19.85 6.83
C ARG A 146 -2.48 -20.63 7.91
N TYR A 147 -2.09 -21.84 7.62
CA TYR A 147 -1.32 -22.67 8.55
C TYR A 147 0.01 -22.01 8.94
N LEU A 148 0.77 -21.51 7.97
CA LEU A 148 2.06 -20.83 8.21
C LEU A 148 1.86 -19.57 9.07
N ILE A 149 0.86 -18.76 8.76
CA ILE A 149 0.52 -17.55 9.53
C ILE A 149 0.15 -17.91 10.98
N LEU A 150 -0.71 -18.91 11.18
CA LEU A 150 -1.15 -19.33 12.51
C LEU A 150 0.00 -19.95 13.30
N LYS A 151 0.85 -20.76 12.67
CA LYS A 151 2.04 -21.33 13.28
C LYS A 151 2.97 -20.22 13.77
N TYR A 152 3.30 -19.26 12.90
CA TYR A 152 4.18 -18.15 13.28
C TYR A 152 3.56 -17.27 14.36
N ALA A 153 2.25 -17.02 14.33
CA ALA A 153 1.54 -16.29 15.37
C ALA A 153 1.53 -17.03 16.72
N ALA A 154 1.51 -18.37 16.72
CA ALA A 154 1.63 -19.15 17.96
C ALA A 154 2.98 -18.99 18.64
N GLU A 155 4.05 -18.92 17.84
CA GLU A 155 5.43 -18.84 18.29
C GLU A 155 5.89 -17.38 18.55
N ASN A 156 5.28 -16.39 17.87
CA ASN A 156 5.68 -14.98 17.94
C ASN A 156 4.57 -14.11 18.55
N SER A 157 4.78 -13.67 19.79
CA SER A 157 3.80 -12.87 20.52
C SER A 157 3.58 -11.47 19.94
N GLN A 158 4.59 -10.87 19.30
CA GLN A 158 4.47 -9.55 18.66
C GLN A 158 3.63 -9.65 17.38
N PHE A 159 3.88 -10.68 16.58
CA PHE A 159 3.10 -10.93 15.39
C PHE A 159 1.65 -11.27 15.73
N ARG A 160 1.41 -12.03 16.80
CA ARG A 160 0.05 -12.29 17.30
C ARG A 160 -0.66 -11.01 17.74
N LYS A 161 0.05 -10.11 18.44
CA LYS A 161 -0.52 -8.79 18.79
C LYS A 161 -0.87 -7.96 17.54
N PHE A 162 0.00 -7.99 16.55
CA PHE A 162 -0.24 -7.34 15.26
C PHE A 162 -1.51 -7.89 14.59
N LEU A 163 -1.64 -9.22 14.48
CA LEU A 163 -2.82 -9.85 13.88
C LEU A 163 -4.11 -9.54 14.67
N ASN A 164 -4.04 -9.53 16.01
CA ASN A 164 -5.20 -9.18 16.83
C ASN A 164 -5.66 -7.74 16.58
N GLY A 165 -4.71 -6.79 16.46
CA GLY A 165 -5.02 -5.41 16.10
C GLY A 165 -5.60 -5.31 14.68
N PHE A 166 -4.99 -6.02 13.73
CA PHE A 166 -5.43 -6.01 12.33
C PHE A 166 -6.85 -6.54 12.14
N PHE A 167 -7.23 -7.58 12.88
CA PHE A 167 -8.55 -8.21 12.80
C PHE A 167 -9.53 -7.71 13.88
N ASN A 168 -9.16 -6.70 14.68
CA ASN A 168 -9.97 -6.17 15.79
C ASN A 168 -10.46 -7.26 16.77
N ILE A 169 -9.59 -8.25 17.04
CA ILE A 169 -9.89 -9.31 17.99
C ILE A 169 -9.71 -8.76 19.40
N GLU A 170 -10.83 -8.38 20.05
CA GLU A 170 -10.82 -8.00 21.46
C GLU A 170 -10.37 -9.18 22.31
N LYS A 171 -9.52 -8.90 23.30
CA LYS A 171 -9.20 -9.90 24.33
C LYS A 171 -10.46 -10.13 25.16
N LYS A 172 -11.07 -11.28 25.00
CA LYS A 172 -12.04 -11.79 25.97
C LYS A 172 -11.34 -12.24 27.23
#